data_b556c3436ffe1e622d5cbd57102b43aa
#
_entry.id   b556c3436ffe1e622d5cbd57102b43aa
#
_cell.length_a   1.000
_cell.length_b   1.000
_cell.length_c   1.000
_cell.angle_alpha   90.00
_cell.angle_beta   90.00
_cell.angle_gamma   90.00
#
_symmetry.space_group_name_H-M   'P 1'
#
loop_
_entity.id
_entity.type
_entity.pdbx_description
1 polymer ?
#
loop_
_entity_poly.entity_id
_entity_poly.type
_entity_poly.pdbx_seq_one_letter_code
_entity_poly.pdbx_strand_id
1 'polypeptide(L)'
;MLLTPQVSKDSDLTSDLSTKDVLSWYSKGMTADKKVRSTLTVQSVLTTSDKSYARKISDKEDTQDLEKKDSDQAGPFSVAMTAEDKYAENTKGEGHATKIFAIGSVAFMDVPNSSYGSTTSIIGTQMAEQYNNRAILVNALKWLVGDGGDEIKVLNIPDRSLLEETVQLITFWTALLVVVLPLALLLCGFLIWNRRRKK
;
A
#
# COMPACT_ATOMS: atom_id res chain seq x y z
N MET A 1 -7.75 9.83 7.08
CA MET A 1 -7.89 10.73 5.92
C MET A 1 -7.14 10.11 4.74
N LEU A 2 -7.81 9.93 3.62
CA LEU A 2 -7.23 9.44 2.36
C LEU A 2 -6.79 10.64 1.53
N LEU A 3 -5.59 10.58 0.98
CA LEU A 3 -5.06 11.54 0.03
C LEU A 3 -4.77 10.87 -1.31
N THR A 4 -4.99 11.61 -2.38
CA THR A 4 -4.53 11.29 -3.74
C THR A 4 -3.50 12.34 -4.15
N PRO A 5 -2.24 12.18 -3.75
CA PRO A 5 -1.21 13.16 -4.06
C PRO A 5 -0.91 13.17 -5.56
N GLN A 6 -0.54 14.34 -6.05
CA GLN A 6 -0.07 14.52 -7.42
C GLN A 6 1.34 13.95 -7.57
N VAL A 7 1.55 13.24 -8.67
CA VAL A 7 2.85 12.67 -9.03
C VAL A 7 3.67 13.72 -9.75
N SER A 8 4.88 13.99 -9.26
CA SER A 8 5.82 14.88 -9.96
C SER A 8 6.29 14.23 -11.26
N LYS A 9 6.27 14.95 -12.35
CA LYS A 9 6.78 14.48 -13.66
C LYS A 9 8.29 14.66 -13.81
N ASP A 10 8.89 15.44 -12.92
CA ASP A 10 10.30 15.81 -12.99
C ASP A 10 11.22 14.84 -12.23
N SER A 11 10.66 13.78 -11.66
CA SER A 11 11.42 12.78 -10.90
C SER A 11 11.67 11.52 -11.75
N ASP A 12 12.90 11.02 -11.73
CA ASP A 12 13.27 9.75 -12.39
C ASP A 12 12.43 8.56 -11.92
N LEU A 13 11.87 8.64 -10.70
CA LEU A 13 11.01 7.60 -10.13
C LEU A 13 9.62 7.54 -10.74
N THR A 14 9.21 8.58 -11.43
CA THR A 14 7.82 8.78 -11.87
C THR A 14 7.66 8.99 -13.36
N SER A 15 8.76 9.09 -14.09
CA SER A 15 8.77 9.34 -15.54
C SER A 15 7.98 8.28 -16.34
N ASP A 16 8.05 7.02 -15.91
CA ASP A 16 7.45 5.88 -16.61
C ASP A 16 6.10 5.44 -16.00
N LEU A 17 5.57 6.23 -15.05
CA LEU A 17 4.30 5.87 -14.42
C LEU A 17 3.12 6.09 -15.37
N SER A 18 2.18 5.16 -15.29
CA SER A 18 0.87 5.30 -15.94
C SER A 18 0.09 6.48 -15.35
N THR A 19 -1.02 6.86 -16.00
CA THR A 19 -1.92 7.93 -15.52
C THR A 19 -2.75 7.57 -14.28
N LYS A 20 -2.44 6.45 -13.62
CA LYS A 20 -3.14 6.00 -12.42
C LYS A 20 -2.82 6.87 -11.21
N ASP A 21 -3.78 6.97 -10.32
CA ASP A 21 -3.62 7.69 -9.05
C ASP A 21 -2.66 6.97 -8.09
N VAL A 22 -2.23 7.72 -7.09
CA VAL A 22 -1.51 7.20 -5.93
C VAL A 22 -2.36 7.40 -4.70
N LEU A 23 -2.45 6.40 -3.84
CA LEU A 23 -3.16 6.51 -2.57
C LEU A 23 -2.18 6.70 -1.43
N SER A 24 -2.53 7.59 -0.50
CA SER A 24 -1.74 7.81 0.70
C SER A 24 -2.67 8.04 1.89
N TRP A 25 -2.51 7.21 2.92
CA TRP A 25 -3.27 7.31 4.18
C TRP A 25 -2.39 7.80 5.32
N TYR A 26 -2.98 8.55 6.24
CA TYR A 26 -2.28 9.05 7.44
C TYR A 26 -0.92 9.70 7.09
N SER A 27 -0.98 10.60 6.12
CA SER A 27 0.22 11.23 5.57
C SER A 27 0.69 12.39 6.42
N LYS A 28 2.02 12.51 6.56
CA LYS A 28 2.71 13.67 7.09
C LYS A 28 3.35 14.45 5.95
N GLY A 29 3.18 15.76 5.94
CA GLY A 29 3.91 16.62 5.03
C GLY A 29 5.39 16.70 5.42
N MET A 30 6.24 16.67 4.41
CA MET A 30 7.69 16.86 4.53
C MET A 30 8.11 18.13 3.81
N THR A 31 9.14 18.76 4.32
CA THR A 31 9.78 19.93 3.68
C THR A 31 11.27 19.76 3.72
N ALA A 32 11.94 20.12 2.62
CA ALA A 32 13.41 20.20 2.63
C ALA A 32 13.87 21.41 3.42
N ASP A 33 14.98 21.26 4.18
CA ASP A 33 15.63 22.41 4.78
C ASP A 33 16.16 23.34 3.67
N LYS A 34 16.06 24.64 3.91
CA LYS A 34 16.59 25.65 2.98
C LYS A 34 18.11 25.71 2.97
N LYS A 35 18.78 25.21 4.01
CA LYS A 35 20.23 25.18 4.15
C LYS A 35 20.79 23.79 3.85
N VAL A 36 20.61 23.31 2.62
CA VAL A 36 21.21 22.07 2.18
C VAL A 36 22.60 22.29 1.59
N ARG A 37 23.46 21.28 1.69
CA ARG A 37 24.79 21.30 1.05
C ARG A 37 24.64 21.39 -0.46
N SER A 38 25.59 21.99 -1.16
CA SER A 38 25.58 22.11 -2.62
C SER A 38 25.62 20.75 -3.34
N THR A 39 26.12 19.72 -2.67
CA THR A 39 26.18 18.33 -3.20
C THR A 39 24.86 17.57 -3.01
N LEU A 40 23.95 18.08 -2.17
CA LEU A 40 22.68 17.44 -1.86
C LEU A 40 21.57 17.96 -2.77
N THR A 41 20.98 17.05 -3.53
CA THR A 41 19.79 17.31 -4.34
C THR A 41 18.58 16.69 -3.66
N VAL A 42 17.54 17.48 -3.41
CA VAL A 42 16.28 17.02 -2.81
C VAL A 42 15.16 17.29 -3.80
N GLN A 43 14.37 16.26 -4.11
CA GLN A 43 13.25 16.37 -5.05
C GLN A 43 11.96 15.84 -4.42
N SER A 44 10.84 16.52 -4.70
CA SER A 44 9.52 16.02 -4.33
C SER A 44 9.03 15.02 -5.38
N VAL A 45 8.64 13.85 -4.94
CA VAL A 45 8.08 12.78 -5.79
C VAL A 45 6.56 12.83 -5.79
N LEU A 46 5.98 13.03 -4.62
CA LEU A 46 4.54 13.14 -4.43
C LEU A 46 4.21 14.42 -3.67
N THR A 47 3.27 15.19 -4.20
CA THR A 47 2.88 16.47 -3.63
C THR A 47 1.37 16.54 -3.44
N THR A 48 0.91 17.08 -2.33
CA THR A 48 -0.52 17.34 -2.11
C THR A 48 -1.00 18.53 -2.95
N SER A 49 -2.31 18.68 -3.08
CA SER A 49 -2.89 19.84 -3.74
C SER A 49 -2.69 21.14 -2.94
N ASP A 50 -2.82 22.29 -3.60
CA ASP A 50 -2.74 23.60 -2.97
C ASP A 50 -3.87 23.85 -1.93
N LYS A 51 -4.95 23.08 -2.03
CA LYS A 51 -6.07 23.13 -1.08
C LYS A 51 -5.86 22.31 0.18
N SER A 52 -4.77 21.54 0.25
CA SER A 52 -4.45 20.73 1.41
C SER A 52 -4.03 21.60 2.59
N TYR A 53 -4.17 21.05 3.78
CA TYR A 53 -3.71 21.67 5.00
C TYR A 53 -3.07 20.63 5.92
N ALA A 54 -2.14 21.04 6.74
CA ALA A 54 -1.49 20.22 7.75
C ALA A 54 -1.73 20.79 9.14
N ARG A 55 -2.14 19.92 10.05
CA ARG A 55 -2.33 20.23 11.45
C ARG A 55 -1.22 19.62 12.28
N LYS A 56 -0.66 20.41 13.17
CA LYS A 56 0.25 19.91 14.19
C LYS A 56 -0.60 19.18 15.23
N ILE A 57 -0.47 17.84 15.26
CA ILE A 57 -1.16 17.01 16.26
C ILE A 57 -0.41 17.18 17.59
N SER A 58 -1.11 17.60 18.64
CA SER A 58 -0.68 17.52 20.01
C SER A 58 -1.40 16.37 20.69
N ASP A 59 -0.78 15.74 21.70
CA ASP A 59 -1.33 14.59 22.43
C ASP A 59 -2.69 14.86 23.11
N LYS A 60 -3.14 16.09 23.08
CA LYS A 60 -4.39 16.56 23.71
C LYS A 60 -5.49 16.94 22.72
N GLU A 61 -5.24 16.91 21.44
CA GLU A 61 -6.23 17.30 20.43
C GLU A 61 -7.02 16.10 19.93
N ASP A 62 -8.34 16.33 19.79
CA ASP A 62 -9.22 15.36 19.15
C ASP A 62 -8.85 15.22 17.67
N THR A 63 -8.34 14.07 17.30
CA THR A 63 -7.94 13.75 15.92
C THR A 63 -9.14 13.51 15.00
N GLN A 64 -10.36 13.55 15.52
CA GLN A 64 -11.58 13.32 14.74
C GLN A 64 -12.08 14.59 14.06
N ASP A 65 -11.69 15.79 14.53
CA ASP A 65 -12.04 17.05 13.88
C ASP A 65 -11.16 17.26 12.63
N LEU A 66 -11.74 17.03 11.47
CA LEU A 66 -11.08 17.14 10.16
C LEU A 66 -11.35 18.48 9.46
N GLU A 67 -12.08 19.42 10.09
CA GLU A 67 -12.31 20.73 9.50
C GLU A 67 -11.06 21.60 9.55
N LYS A 68 -10.79 22.34 8.45
CA LYS A 68 -9.66 23.26 8.39
C LYS A 68 -9.84 24.39 9.41
N LYS A 69 -8.82 24.63 10.23
CA LYS A 69 -8.75 25.75 11.19
C LYS A 69 -7.80 26.83 10.68
N ASP A 70 -7.96 28.03 11.17
CA ASP A 70 -7.08 29.16 10.81
C ASP A 70 -5.63 28.94 11.24
N SER A 71 -5.40 28.10 12.24
CA SER A 71 -4.06 27.72 12.72
C SER A 71 -3.37 26.65 11.86
N ASP A 72 -4.09 26.02 10.92
CA ASP A 72 -3.55 24.97 10.10
C ASP A 72 -2.64 25.54 9.01
N GLN A 73 -1.52 24.86 8.78
CA GLN A 73 -0.60 25.25 7.73
C GLN A 73 -1.18 24.90 6.35
N ALA A 74 -1.18 25.87 5.43
CA ALA A 74 -1.62 25.64 4.05
C ALA A 74 -0.58 24.88 3.25
N GLY A 75 -1.06 24.00 2.34
CA GLY A 75 -0.22 23.27 1.39
C GLY A 75 0.24 24.13 0.20
N PRO A 76 0.89 23.52 -0.79
CA PRO A 76 1.11 22.07 -0.93
C PRO A 76 2.22 21.51 -0.03
N PHE A 77 2.16 20.21 0.25
CA PHE A 77 3.19 19.50 1.01
C PHE A 77 3.73 18.31 0.22
N SER A 78 5.01 18.04 0.34
CA SER A 78 5.58 16.79 -0.18
C SER A 78 5.21 15.62 0.73
N VAL A 79 4.69 14.56 0.16
CA VAL A 79 4.35 13.30 0.86
C VAL A 79 5.42 12.24 0.63
N ALA A 80 6.10 12.29 -0.51
CA ALA A 80 7.27 11.48 -0.78
C ALA A 80 8.38 12.36 -1.39
N MET A 81 9.62 12.11 -1.00
CA MET A 81 10.79 12.86 -1.43
C MET A 81 11.97 11.94 -1.66
N THR A 82 12.82 12.31 -2.58
CA THR A 82 14.17 11.74 -2.76
C THR A 82 15.21 12.75 -2.32
N ALA A 83 16.30 12.23 -1.78
CA ALA A 83 17.49 13.00 -1.51
C ALA A 83 18.72 12.23 -2.01
N GLU A 84 19.54 12.87 -2.82
CA GLU A 84 20.78 12.33 -3.35
C GLU A 84 21.93 13.28 -2.98
N ASP A 85 22.90 12.77 -2.24
CA ASP A 85 24.14 13.49 -1.92
C ASP A 85 25.28 12.91 -2.74
N LYS A 86 25.71 13.66 -3.76
CA LYS A 86 26.89 13.33 -4.57
C LYS A 86 28.12 13.79 -3.83
N TYR A 87 28.69 12.92 -3.02
CA TYR A 87 29.92 13.22 -2.32
C TYR A 87 31.06 13.47 -3.31
N ALA A 88 31.82 14.54 -3.09
CA ALA A 88 33.01 14.78 -3.88
C ALA A 88 33.94 13.54 -3.81
N GLU A 89 34.47 13.15 -4.95
CA GLU A 89 35.44 12.07 -5.06
C GLU A 89 36.54 12.26 -4.00
N ASN A 90 36.80 11.22 -3.23
CA ASN A 90 37.98 11.21 -2.39
C ASN A 90 39.24 11.23 -3.32
N THR A 91 40.41 11.48 -2.78
CA THR A 91 41.71 11.52 -3.52
C THR A 91 42.03 10.23 -4.28
N LYS A 92 41.18 9.18 -4.19
CA LYS A 92 41.32 7.91 -4.90
C LYS A 92 40.29 7.73 -6.03
N GLY A 93 39.45 8.73 -6.35
CA GLY A 93 38.46 8.66 -7.41
C GLY A 93 37.25 7.79 -7.06
N GLU A 94 37.06 7.38 -5.80
CA GLU A 94 35.93 6.60 -5.34
C GLU A 94 34.87 7.55 -4.74
N GLY A 95 33.92 7.95 -5.54
CA GLY A 95 32.74 8.71 -5.08
C GLY A 95 31.57 7.77 -4.83
N HIS A 96 30.98 7.82 -3.65
CA HIS A 96 29.73 7.11 -3.36
C HIS A 96 28.61 8.14 -3.20
N ALA A 97 27.55 8.00 -4.01
CA ALA A 97 26.33 8.76 -3.83
C ALA A 97 25.52 8.13 -2.68
N THR A 98 25.11 8.96 -1.72
CA THR A 98 24.13 8.53 -0.70
C THR A 98 22.75 8.87 -1.21
N LYS A 99 21.88 7.88 -1.29
CA LYS A 99 20.51 8.04 -1.76
C LYS A 99 19.52 7.70 -0.64
N ILE A 100 18.49 8.52 -0.52
CA ILE A 100 17.39 8.33 0.45
C ILE A 100 16.08 8.51 -0.30
N PHE A 101 15.16 7.58 -0.08
CA PHE A 101 13.77 7.72 -0.47
C PHE A 101 12.92 7.73 0.80
N ALA A 102 12.18 8.81 1.02
CA ALA A 102 11.35 9.01 2.19
C ALA A 102 9.87 9.13 1.81
N ILE A 103 9.00 8.43 2.53
CA ILE A 103 7.55 8.52 2.40
C ILE A 103 6.97 8.93 3.76
N GLY A 104 6.18 9.99 3.76
CA GLY A 104 5.48 10.51 4.94
C GLY A 104 4.13 9.83 5.19
N SER A 105 3.99 8.55 4.88
CA SER A 105 2.74 7.81 5.06
C SER A 105 3.00 6.44 5.69
N VAL A 106 2.29 6.15 6.76
CA VAL A 106 2.36 4.84 7.42
C VAL A 106 1.64 3.78 6.59
N ALA A 107 0.63 4.18 5.83
CA ALA A 107 -0.24 3.29 5.08
C ALA A 107 -0.09 3.49 3.56
N PHE A 108 1.14 3.65 3.09
CA PHE A 108 1.43 3.75 1.66
C PHE A 108 1.36 2.38 0.95
N MET A 109 1.70 1.32 1.68
CA MET A 109 1.69 -0.05 1.17
C MET A 109 0.42 -0.81 1.56
N ASP A 110 -0.20 -0.42 2.67
CA ASP A 110 -1.36 -1.09 3.24
C ASP A 110 -2.49 -0.10 3.49
N VAL A 111 -3.70 -0.49 3.13
CA VAL A 111 -4.91 0.27 3.44
C VAL A 111 -5.52 -0.28 4.72
N PRO A 112 -5.82 0.58 5.72
CA PRO A 112 -6.57 0.14 6.87
C PRO A 112 -7.94 -0.38 6.46
N ASN A 113 -8.23 -1.64 6.79
CA ASN A 113 -9.55 -2.22 6.59
C ASN A 113 -10.41 -1.96 7.83
N SER A 114 -11.37 -1.05 7.71
CA SER A 114 -12.22 -0.62 8.82
C SER A 114 -13.13 -1.72 9.39
N SER A 115 -13.38 -2.79 8.63
CA SER A 115 -14.35 -3.81 9.03
C SER A 115 -13.79 -4.88 9.96
N TYR A 116 -12.46 -5.08 10.00
CA TYR A 116 -11.86 -6.19 10.76
C TYR A 116 -10.60 -5.81 11.55
N GLY A 117 -10.24 -4.54 11.65
CA GLY A 117 -8.99 -4.13 12.29
C GLY A 117 -7.72 -4.66 11.61
N SER A 118 -7.85 -5.21 10.42
CA SER A 118 -6.74 -5.69 9.59
C SER A 118 -6.36 -4.66 8.52
N THR A 119 -5.19 -4.80 7.98
CA THR A 119 -4.74 -4.01 6.81
C THR A 119 -4.90 -4.83 5.54
N THR A 120 -5.28 -4.18 4.45
CA THR A 120 -5.28 -4.78 3.11
C THR A 120 -4.08 -4.22 2.36
N SER A 121 -3.20 -5.10 1.90
CA SER A 121 -2.02 -4.69 1.15
C SER A 121 -2.43 -4.10 -0.20
N ILE A 122 -2.05 -2.85 -0.46
CA ILE A 122 -2.22 -2.22 -1.79
C ILE A 122 -1.28 -2.88 -2.79
N ILE A 123 -0.14 -3.38 -2.32
CA ILE A 123 0.94 -3.91 -3.18
C ILE A 123 0.65 -5.32 -3.65
N GLY A 124 -0.03 -6.12 -2.84
CA GLY A 124 -0.26 -7.56 -3.06
C GLY A 124 -1.63 -7.94 -3.59
N THR A 125 -2.54 -6.99 -3.78
CA THR A 125 -3.93 -7.24 -4.20
C THR A 125 -4.22 -6.67 -5.58
N GLN A 126 -5.45 -6.89 -6.08
CA GLN A 126 -5.96 -6.25 -7.29
C GLN A 126 -5.85 -4.71 -7.25
N MET A 127 -5.80 -4.10 -6.06
CA MET A 127 -5.55 -2.66 -5.91
C MET A 127 -4.16 -2.26 -6.41
N ALA A 128 -3.18 -3.15 -6.39
CA ALA A 128 -1.84 -2.88 -6.95
C ALA A 128 -1.88 -2.58 -8.47
N GLU A 129 -2.89 -3.08 -9.17
CA GLU A 129 -3.09 -2.80 -10.59
C GLU A 129 -3.85 -1.50 -10.84
N GLN A 130 -4.61 -1.02 -9.86
CA GLN A 130 -5.41 0.21 -9.97
C GLN A 130 -4.62 1.47 -9.63
N TYR A 131 -3.59 1.35 -8.77
CA TYR A 131 -2.82 2.48 -8.27
C TYR A 131 -1.32 2.33 -8.52
N ASN A 132 -0.63 3.45 -8.61
CA ASN A 132 0.81 3.49 -8.87
C ASN A 132 1.70 3.27 -7.64
N ASN A 133 1.14 3.00 -6.46
CA ASN A 133 1.89 2.82 -5.23
C ASN A 133 3.02 1.78 -5.37
N ARG A 134 2.69 0.61 -5.92
CA ARG A 134 3.66 -0.47 -6.16
C ARG A 134 4.76 -0.03 -7.13
N ALA A 135 4.37 0.62 -8.24
CA ALA A 135 5.32 1.06 -9.26
C ALA A 135 6.32 2.07 -8.69
N ILE A 136 5.86 3.03 -7.89
CA ILE A 136 6.73 4.01 -7.22
C ILE A 136 7.73 3.32 -6.30
N LEU A 137 7.31 2.33 -5.52
CA LEU A 137 8.22 1.60 -4.63
C LEU A 137 9.27 0.80 -5.40
N VAL A 138 8.86 0.14 -6.48
CA VAL A 138 9.79 -0.60 -7.33
C VAL A 138 10.80 0.33 -7.98
N ASN A 139 10.35 1.46 -8.52
CA ASN A 139 11.23 2.47 -9.10
C ASN A 139 12.17 3.07 -8.06
N ALA A 140 11.68 3.31 -6.84
CA ALA A 140 12.50 3.78 -5.73
C ALA A 140 13.59 2.76 -5.37
N LEU A 141 13.26 1.48 -5.30
CA LEU A 141 14.25 0.43 -5.04
C LEU A 141 15.30 0.35 -6.16
N LYS A 142 14.89 0.40 -7.43
CA LYS A 142 15.81 0.45 -8.57
C LYS A 142 16.73 1.66 -8.49
N TRP A 143 16.17 2.83 -8.21
CA TRP A 143 16.94 4.07 -8.07
C TRP A 143 17.94 4.00 -6.92
N LEU A 144 17.57 3.41 -5.76
CA LEU A 144 18.44 3.25 -4.62
C LEU A 144 19.64 2.33 -4.91
N VAL A 145 19.39 1.24 -5.66
CA VAL A 145 20.44 0.27 -6.02
C VAL A 145 21.35 0.82 -7.12
N GLY A 146 20.86 1.73 -7.97
CA GLY A 146 21.59 2.27 -9.11
C GLY A 146 21.69 1.27 -10.27
N ASP A 147 22.86 1.19 -10.90
CA ASP A 147 23.06 0.40 -12.12
C ASP A 147 22.74 -1.10 -11.98
N GLY A 148 22.73 -1.63 -10.74
CA GLY A 148 22.25 -2.99 -10.43
C GLY A 148 20.73 -3.11 -10.28
N GLY A 149 19.99 -2.01 -10.35
CA GLY A 149 18.54 -1.98 -10.10
C GLY A 149 17.71 -2.72 -11.15
N ASP A 150 18.23 -2.88 -12.36
CA ASP A 150 17.55 -3.62 -13.44
C ASP A 150 17.47 -5.13 -13.17
N GLU A 151 18.34 -5.65 -12.31
CA GLU A 151 18.30 -7.05 -11.85
C GLU A 151 17.22 -7.29 -10.78
N ILE A 152 16.65 -6.23 -10.21
CA ILE A 152 15.52 -6.36 -9.30
C ILE A 152 14.29 -6.81 -10.09
N LYS A 153 14.20 -8.11 -10.29
CA LYS A 153 12.99 -8.75 -10.82
C LYS A 153 11.93 -8.75 -9.72
N VAL A 154 10.91 -7.93 -9.87
CA VAL A 154 9.70 -8.11 -9.08
C VAL A 154 9.11 -9.45 -9.49
N LEU A 155 9.32 -10.47 -8.66
CA LEU A 155 8.61 -11.72 -8.80
C LEU A 155 7.12 -11.41 -8.72
N ASN A 156 6.45 -11.53 -9.86
CA ASN A 156 5.01 -11.57 -9.89
C ASN A 156 4.62 -12.90 -9.24
N ILE A 157 4.57 -12.91 -7.91
CA ILE A 157 4.07 -14.05 -7.17
C ILE A 157 2.61 -14.13 -7.57
N PRO A 158 2.19 -15.13 -8.35
CA PRO A 158 0.79 -15.28 -8.68
C PRO A 158 0.04 -15.28 -7.35
N ASP A 159 -0.98 -14.45 -7.28
CA ASP A 159 -1.85 -14.39 -6.12
C ASP A 159 -2.41 -15.80 -5.94
N ARG A 160 -1.74 -16.56 -5.10
CA ARG A 160 -2.28 -17.84 -4.64
C ARG A 160 -3.38 -17.45 -3.68
N SER A 161 -4.55 -17.23 -4.24
CA SER A 161 -5.78 -17.18 -3.46
C SER A 161 -6.02 -18.59 -2.88
N LEU A 162 -5.21 -18.94 -1.89
CA LEU A 162 -5.45 -20.10 -1.04
C LEU A 162 -6.88 -20.10 -0.49
N LEU A 163 -7.49 -18.92 -0.44
CA LEU A 163 -8.88 -18.72 -0.02
C LEU A 163 -9.90 -19.22 -1.05
N GLU A 164 -9.65 -19.12 -2.34
CA GLU A 164 -10.63 -19.53 -3.35
C GLU A 164 -10.79 -21.04 -3.41
N GLU A 165 -9.69 -21.79 -3.38
CA GLU A 165 -9.73 -23.24 -3.29
C GLU A 165 -10.27 -23.71 -1.94
N THR A 166 -9.91 -23.02 -0.85
CA THR A 166 -10.40 -23.34 0.50
C THR A 166 -11.88 -23.08 0.65
N VAL A 167 -12.43 -22.01 0.05
CA VAL A 167 -13.87 -21.70 0.10
C VAL A 167 -14.68 -22.75 -0.66
N GLN A 168 -14.23 -23.20 -1.82
CA GLN A 168 -14.91 -24.26 -2.57
C GLN A 168 -14.90 -25.59 -1.79
N LEU A 169 -13.76 -25.96 -1.21
CA LEU A 169 -13.64 -27.14 -0.36
C LEU A 169 -14.54 -27.05 0.89
N ILE A 170 -14.54 -25.93 1.57
CA ILE A 170 -15.41 -25.69 2.74
C ILE A 170 -16.87 -25.78 2.34
N THR A 171 -17.26 -25.16 1.23
CA THR A 171 -18.65 -25.21 0.74
C THR A 171 -19.07 -26.64 0.40
N PHE A 172 -18.21 -27.40 -0.27
CA PHE A 172 -18.48 -28.81 -0.59
C PHE A 172 -18.66 -29.66 0.68
N TRP A 173 -17.74 -29.57 1.64
CA TRP A 173 -17.84 -30.33 2.89
C TRP A 173 -19.02 -29.89 3.75
N THR A 174 -19.34 -28.60 3.76
CA THR A 174 -20.52 -28.08 4.48
C THR A 174 -21.80 -28.64 3.87
N ALA A 175 -21.94 -28.62 2.54
CA ALA A 175 -23.10 -29.17 1.86
C ALA A 175 -23.23 -30.70 2.14
N LEU A 176 -22.13 -31.43 2.12
CA LEU A 176 -22.13 -32.86 2.38
C LEU A 176 -22.53 -33.19 3.83
N LEU A 177 -22.00 -32.48 4.80
CA LEU A 177 -22.27 -32.74 6.22
C LEU A 177 -23.65 -32.23 6.66
N VAL A 178 -24.08 -31.05 6.16
CA VAL A 178 -25.32 -30.41 6.63
C VAL A 178 -26.54 -30.91 5.87
N VAL A 179 -26.39 -31.29 4.59
CA VAL A 179 -27.53 -31.68 3.75
C VAL A 179 -27.55 -33.19 3.50
N VAL A 180 -26.45 -33.74 2.98
CA VAL A 180 -26.45 -35.16 2.52
C VAL A 180 -26.54 -36.13 3.69
N LEU A 181 -25.80 -35.87 4.77
CA LEU A 181 -25.76 -36.79 5.91
C LEU A 181 -27.10 -36.85 6.68
N PRO A 182 -27.79 -35.74 7.00
CA PRO A 182 -29.12 -35.78 7.59
C PRO A 182 -30.17 -36.44 6.68
N LEU A 183 -30.14 -36.18 5.36
CA LEU A 183 -31.05 -36.83 4.41
C LEU A 183 -30.84 -38.36 4.36
N ALA A 184 -29.58 -38.79 4.36
CA ALA A 184 -29.27 -40.21 4.40
C ALA A 184 -29.80 -40.89 5.68
N LEU A 185 -29.66 -40.23 6.84
CA LEU A 185 -30.20 -40.72 8.10
C LEU A 185 -31.74 -40.81 8.10
N LEU A 186 -32.41 -39.80 7.55
CA LEU A 186 -33.88 -39.79 7.39
C LEU A 186 -34.34 -40.90 6.47
N LEU A 187 -33.66 -41.13 5.33
CA LEU A 187 -33.96 -42.22 4.42
C LEU A 187 -33.77 -43.59 5.09
N CYS A 188 -32.70 -43.79 5.79
CA CYS A 188 -32.45 -45.00 6.55
C CYS A 188 -33.54 -45.25 7.60
N GLY A 189 -33.88 -44.20 8.37
CA GLY A 189 -34.98 -44.27 9.34
C GLY A 189 -36.32 -44.62 8.71
N PHE A 190 -36.65 -44.00 7.57
CA PHE A 190 -37.85 -44.28 6.82
C PHE A 190 -37.89 -45.73 6.28
N LEU A 191 -36.78 -46.22 5.74
CA LEU A 191 -36.71 -47.61 5.24
C LEU A 191 -36.87 -48.62 6.36
N ILE A 192 -36.27 -48.41 7.52
CA ILE A 192 -36.39 -49.26 8.70
C ILE A 192 -37.85 -49.24 9.20
N TRP A 193 -38.46 -48.05 9.30
CA TRP A 193 -39.84 -47.89 9.71
C TRP A 193 -40.81 -48.60 8.76
N ASN A 194 -40.64 -48.41 7.45
CA ASN A 194 -41.48 -49.05 6.43
C ASN A 194 -41.33 -50.59 6.44
N ARG A 195 -40.12 -51.10 6.70
CA ARG A 195 -39.88 -52.53 6.80
C ARG A 195 -40.53 -53.16 8.04
N ARG A 196 -40.57 -52.40 9.16
CA ARG A 196 -41.26 -52.84 10.38
C ARG A 196 -42.77 -52.80 10.26
N ARG A 197 -43.32 -51.90 9.48
CA ARG A 197 -44.78 -51.76 9.26
C ARG A 197 -45.34 -52.86 8.37
N LYS A 198 -44.55 -53.52 7.56
CA LYS A 198 -44.96 -54.59 6.66
C LYS A 198 -44.80 -56.00 7.26
N LYS A 199 -44.33 -56.10 8.49
CA LYS A 199 -44.37 -57.30 9.31
C LYS A 199 -45.55 -57.20 10.27
#